data_48286e9a3c11264430947dafa5165345
#
_entry.id   48286e9a3c11264430947dafa5165345
#
_cell.length_a   1.000
_cell.length_b   1.000
_cell.length_c   1.000
_cell.angle_alpha   90.00
_cell.angle_beta   90.00
_cell.angle_gamma   90.00
#
_symmetry.space_group_name_H-M   'P 1'
#
loop_
_entity.id
_entity.type
_entity.pdbx_description
1 polymer ?
#
loop_
_entity_poly.entity_id
_entity_poly.type
_entity_poly.pdbx_seq_one_letter_code
_entity_poly.pdbx_strand_id
1 'polypeptide(L)'
;MALDEKTASPEELWEYYMGKYKTQNPIAKYLTNGFFKGVQSAIGNFPADYRILEVGCGPGESTRRILEMLDTQHLEASEFEQRLVDLHAQFGFPVPLRQESVYELQREDDEFDAVMLLEVLEHLEDFEAALKEIFRVAKHHVVISVPREPIWRTLNFARGKYWSDWGNTPGHINHWSSRGITELVGQYGKVVNVSNPLPWTIILAQTNV
;
A
#
# COMPACT_ATOMS: atom_id res chain seq x y z
N MET A 1 14.09 9.26 17.39
CA MET A 1 13.74 10.55 16.76
C MET A 1 12.99 10.16 15.48
N ALA A 2 11.82 10.72 15.23
CA ALA A 2 11.14 10.50 13.95
C ALA A 2 11.97 11.19 12.86
N LEU A 3 12.11 10.55 11.70
CA LEU A 3 12.76 11.13 10.54
C LEU A 3 11.91 12.30 10.05
N ASP A 4 12.51 13.44 9.77
CA ASP A 4 11.83 14.52 9.05
C ASP A 4 11.94 14.21 7.54
N GLU A 5 10.87 13.65 6.99
CA GLU A 5 10.84 13.22 5.59
C GLU A 5 11.10 14.37 4.60
N LYS A 6 10.82 15.62 4.99
CA LYS A 6 11.04 16.78 4.11
C LYS A 6 12.51 17.16 3.96
N THR A 7 13.31 16.91 4.97
CA THR A 7 14.73 17.31 5.01
C THR A 7 15.70 16.13 4.93
N ALA A 8 15.19 14.91 5.04
CA ALA A 8 16.00 13.69 4.98
C ALA A 8 16.66 13.51 3.62
N SER A 9 17.87 12.96 3.60
CA SER A 9 18.50 12.53 2.35
C SER A 9 17.75 11.36 1.72
N PRO A 10 17.92 11.11 0.42
CA PRO A 10 17.32 9.95 -0.23
C PRO A 10 17.68 8.63 0.46
N GLU A 11 18.94 8.46 0.87
CA GLU A 11 19.44 7.28 1.55
C GLU A 11 18.80 7.11 2.94
N GLU A 12 18.62 8.21 3.68
CA GLU A 12 17.95 8.20 4.98
C GLU A 12 16.48 7.81 4.85
N LEU A 13 15.78 8.33 3.85
CA LEU A 13 14.40 7.92 3.51
C LEU A 13 14.33 6.43 3.19
N TRP A 14 15.22 5.95 2.33
CA TRP A 14 15.30 4.56 1.95
C TRP A 14 15.48 3.64 3.16
N GLU A 15 16.48 3.93 4.00
CA GLU A 15 16.74 3.14 5.21
C GLU A 15 15.58 3.21 6.21
N TYR A 16 14.93 4.36 6.33
CA TYR A 16 13.76 4.52 7.19
C TYR A 16 12.60 3.62 6.73
N TYR A 17 12.24 3.64 5.46
CA TYR A 17 11.18 2.80 4.92
C TYR A 17 11.56 1.31 4.89
N MET A 18 12.81 0.98 4.55
CA MET A 18 13.31 -0.39 4.57
C MET A 18 13.45 -0.97 5.97
N GLY A 19 13.58 -0.11 6.99
CA GLY A 19 13.77 -0.54 8.38
C GLY A 19 12.68 -1.47 8.91
N LYS A 20 11.44 -1.26 8.47
CA LYS A 20 10.30 -2.13 8.85
C LYS A 20 10.44 -3.56 8.30
N TYR A 21 11.10 -3.73 7.16
CA TYR A 21 11.30 -5.02 6.50
C TYR A 21 12.61 -5.71 6.95
N LYS A 22 13.66 -4.94 7.25
CA LYS A 22 14.96 -5.42 7.73
C LYS A 22 14.97 -5.82 9.22
N THR A 23 13.87 -5.63 9.94
CA THR A 23 13.78 -5.90 11.37
C THR A 23 14.09 -7.36 11.73
N GLN A 24 14.83 -7.58 12.81
CA GLN A 24 15.07 -8.92 13.37
C GLN A 24 14.04 -9.31 14.44
N ASN A 25 13.12 -8.41 14.80
CA ASN A 25 12.09 -8.69 15.79
C ASN A 25 11.13 -9.78 15.28
N PRO A 26 10.99 -10.93 15.97
CA PRO A 26 10.15 -12.04 15.50
C PRO A 26 8.66 -11.69 15.43
N ILE A 27 8.18 -10.80 16.32
CA ILE A 27 6.79 -10.35 16.29
C ILE A 27 6.55 -9.51 15.04
N ALA A 28 7.44 -8.57 14.73
CA ALA A 28 7.32 -7.73 13.54
C ALA A 28 7.38 -8.58 12.27
N LYS A 29 8.29 -9.57 12.19
CA LYS A 29 8.34 -10.54 11.09
C LYS A 29 7.04 -11.33 10.96
N TYR A 30 6.50 -11.82 12.06
CA TYR A 30 5.24 -12.55 12.06
C TYR A 30 4.08 -11.69 11.51
N LEU A 31 3.97 -10.45 11.98
CA LEU A 31 2.95 -9.50 11.52
C LEU A 31 3.11 -9.18 10.03
N THR A 32 4.31 -8.83 9.58
CA THR A 32 4.60 -8.53 8.16
C THR A 32 4.32 -9.74 7.27
N ASN A 33 4.70 -10.95 7.69
CA ASN A 33 4.38 -12.16 6.94
C ASN A 33 2.86 -12.42 6.89
N GLY A 34 2.14 -12.12 7.98
CA GLY A 34 0.68 -12.16 8.01
C GLY A 34 0.04 -11.20 7.01
N PHE A 35 0.57 -9.96 6.92
CA PHE A 35 0.15 -8.98 5.93
C PHE A 35 0.30 -9.51 4.50
N PHE A 36 1.48 -9.97 4.13
CA PHE A 36 1.72 -10.45 2.77
C PHE A 36 0.98 -11.75 2.44
N LYS A 37 0.70 -12.62 3.41
CA LYS A 37 -0.25 -13.73 3.21
C LYS A 37 -1.67 -13.24 2.92
N GLY A 38 -2.11 -12.16 3.57
CA GLY A 38 -3.38 -11.52 3.26
C GLY A 38 -3.42 -10.93 1.86
N VAL A 39 -2.35 -10.25 1.43
CA VAL A 39 -2.21 -9.76 0.05
C VAL A 39 -2.24 -10.93 -0.93
N GLN A 40 -1.45 -11.98 -0.71
CA GLN A 40 -1.44 -13.18 -1.54
C GLN A 40 -2.83 -13.82 -1.66
N SER A 41 -3.60 -13.86 -0.57
CA SER A 41 -4.98 -14.38 -0.60
C SER A 41 -5.91 -13.52 -1.47
N ALA A 42 -5.67 -12.22 -1.56
CA ALA A 42 -6.46 -11.31 -2.40
C ALA A 42 -6.12 -11.46 -3.89
N ILE A 43 -4.83 -11.62 -4.22
CA ILE A 43 -4.35 -11.57 -5.63
C ILE A 43 -4.03 -12.96 -6.21
N GLY A 44 -3.97 -14.01 -5.40
CA GLY A 44 -3.43 -15.32 -5.82
C GLY A 44 -4.26 -16.05 -6.91
N ASN A 45 -5.45 -15.56 -7.22
CA ASN A 45 -6.29 -16.06 -8.30
C ASN A 45 -6.28 -15.13 -9.53
N PHE A 46 -5.45 -14.09 -9.56
CA PHE A 46 -5.36 -13.24 -10.74
C PHE A 46 -4.75 -14.03 -11.91
N PRO A 47 -5.31 -13.90 -13.12
CA PRO A 47 -4.70 -14.47 -14.31
C PRO A 47 -3.25 -13.98 -14.53
N ALA A 48 -2.40 -14.85 -15.07
CA ALA A 48 -0.98 -14.53 -15.27
C ALA A 48 -0.76 -13.41 -16.31
N ASP A 49 -1.71 -13.15 -17.17
CA ASP A 49 -1.70 -12.10 -18.20
C ASP A 49 -2.25 -10.75 -17.68
N TYR A 50 -2.69 -10.68 -16.43
CA TYR A 50 -3.15 -9.42 -15.84
C TYR A 50 -2.05 -8.37 -15.85
N ARG A 51 -2.39 -7.18 -16.37
CA ARG A 51 -1.59 -5.96 -16.16
C ARG A 51 -1.95 -5.38 -14.81
N ILE A 52 -0.96 -5.22 -13.95
CA ILE A 52 -1.15 -4.79 -12.57
C ILE A 52 -0.35 -3.50 -12.32
N LEU A 53 -0.96 -2.53 -11.66
CA LEU A 53 -0.30 -1.32 -11.17
C LEU A 53 -0.27 -1.32 -9.66
N GLU A 54 0.90 -1.16 -9.06
CA GLU A 54 1.05 -0.80 -7.65
C GLU A 54 1.27 0.70 -7.53
N VAL A 55 0.37 1.40 -6.81
CA VAL A 55 0.44 2.85 -6.59
C VAL A 55 1.01 3.13 -5.21
N GLY A 56 2.05 3.98 -5.15
CA GLY A 56 2.76 4.30 -3.91
C GLY A 56 3.64 3.15 -3.43
N CYS A 57 4.52 2.62 -4.30
CA CYS A 57 5.36 1.47 -4.00
C CYS A 57 6.45 1.73 -2.93
N GLY A 58 6.69 2.99 -2.57
CA GLY A 58 7.71 3.38 -1.60
C GLY A 58 9.09 2.82 -1.96
N PRO A 59 9.80 2.14 -1.03
CA PRO A 59 11.11 1.53 -1.30
C PRO A 59 11.03 0.21 -2.11
N GLY A 60 9.85 -0.19 -2.60
CA GLY A 60 9.65 -1.31 -3.52
C GLY A 60 9.70 -2.71 -2.91
N GLU A 61 9.67 -2.84 -1.60
CA GLU A 61 9.65 -4.17 -0.97
C GLU A 61 8.32 -4.90 -1.21
N SER A 62 7.19 -4.17 -1.20
CA SER A 62 5.88 -4.72 -1.58
C SER A 62 5.89 -5.20 -3.02
N THR A 63 6.41 -4.40 -3.95
CA THR A 63 6.54 -4.75 -5.37
C THR A 63 7.33 -6.04 -5.57
N ARG A 64 8.49 -6.19 -4.90
CA ARG A 64 9.29 -7.42 -4.97
C ARG A 64 8.52 -8.64 -4.51
N ARG A 65 7.80 -8.52 -3.39
CA ARG A 65 6.98 -9.62 -2.85
C ARG A 65 5.76 -9.93 -3.71
N ILE A 66 5.15 -8.92 -4.33
CA ILE A 66 4.06 -9.14 -5.29
C ILE A 66 4.57 -9.94 -6.49
N LEU A 67 5.75 -9.60 -7.04
CA LEU A 67 6.38 -10.37 -8.11
C LEU A 67 6.65 -11.83 -7.72
N GLU A 68 7.08 -12.07 -6.47
CA GLU A 68 7.29 -13.44 -5.97
C GLU A 68 5.98 -14.23 -5.81
N MET A 69 4.85 -13.54 -5.61
CA MET A 69 3.53 -14.16 -5.42
C MET A 69 2.79 -14.41 -6.72
N LEU A 70 3.03 -13.57 -7.72
CA LEU A 70 2.35 -13.60 -9.01
C LEU A 70 3.30 -14.14 -10.07
N ASP A 71 2.81 -15.09 -10.86
CA ASP A 71 3.50 -15.53 -12.09
C ASP A 71 3.17 -14.56 -13.24
N THR A 72 3.43 -13.25 -13.03
CA THR A 72 3.19 -12.22 -14.04
C THR A 72 4.44 -11.44 -14.34
N GLN A 73 4.60 -11.03 -15.62
CA GLN A 73 5.62 -10.10 -16.09
C GLN A 73 5.05 -8.69 -16.35
N HIS A 74 3.78 -8.47 -16.02
CA HIS A 74 3.03 -7.26 -16.35
C HIS A 74 2.71 -6.41 -15.11
N LEU A 75 3.62 -6.37 -14.14
CA LEU A 75 3.55 -5.47 -13.00
C LEU A 75 4.29 -4.17 -13.32
N GLU A 76 3.61 -3.04 -13.11
CA GLU A 76 4.18 -1.70 -13.10
C GLU A 76 3.99 -1.09 -11.72
N ALA A 77 4.79 -0.06 -11.40
CA ALA A 77 4.67 0.66 -10.14
C ALA A 77 4.68 2.18 -10.37
N SER A 78 4.09 2.91 -9.43
CA SER A 78 4.25 4.35 -9.33
C SER A 78 4.61 4.78 -7.91
N GLU A 79 5.33 5.90 -7.80
CA GLU A 79 5.72 6.52 -6.55
C GLU A 79 5.67 8.04 -6.69
N PHE A 80 5.16 8.71 -5.67
CA PHE A 80 5.04 10.16 -5.69
C PHE A 80 6.37 10.86 -5.37
N GLU A 81 7.14 10.32 -4.43
CA GLU A 81 8.39 10.93 -3.95
C GLU A 81 9.52 10.71 -4.97
N GLN A 82 9.87 11.77 -5.71
CA GLN A 82 10.89 11.72 -6.75
C GLN A 82 12.23 11.18 -6.25
N ARG A 83 12.61 11.49 -5.01
CA ARG A 83 13.86 11.00 -4.42
C ARG A 83 13.90 9.47 -4.29
N LEU A 84 12.75 8.82 -4.02
CA LEU A 84 12.65 7.35 -4.01
C LEU A 84 12.72 6.79 -5.43
N VAL A 85 12.07 7.45 -6.40
CA VAL A 85 12.16 7.06 -7.82
C VAL A 85 13.61 7.11 -8.31
N ASP A 86 14.35 8.17 -7.96
CA ASP A 86 15.78 8.31 -8.34
C ASP A 86 16.64 7.21 -7.70
N LEU A 87 16.38 6.84 -6.45
CA LEU A 87 17.06 5.72 -5.79
C LEU A 87 16.75 4.38 -6.45
N HIS A 88 15.50 4.15 -6.85
CA HIS A 88 15.14 2.96 -7.61
C HIS A 88 15.90 2.87 -8.94
N ALA A 89 16.03 3.99 -9.65
CA ALA A 89 16.83 4.05 -10.88
C ALA A 89 18.31 3.72 -10.62
N GLN A 90 18.86 4.14 -9.49
CA GLN A 90 20.24 3.88 -9.08
C GLN A 90 20.50 2.43 -8.67
N PHE A 91 19.58 1.80 -7.93
CA PHE A 91 19.77 0.46 -7.37
C PHE A 91 19.16 -0.67 -8.22
N GLY A 92 18.47 -0.33 -9.30
CA GLY A 92 17.77 -1.28 -10.16
C GLY A 92 16.43 -1.72 -9.56
N PHE A 93 15.34 -1.21 -10.09
CA PHE A 93 13.99 -1.61 -9.72
C PHE A 93 13.50 -2.73 -10.65
N PRO A 94 12.77 -3.74 -10.12
CA PRO A 94 12.47 -4.94 -10.90
C PRO A 94 11.36 -4.76 -11.94
N VAL A 95 10.63 -3.62 -11.92
CA VAL A 95 9.49 -3.35 -12.80
C VAL A 95 9.57 -1.92 -13.34
N PRO A 96 8.85 -1.58 -14.43
CA PRO A 96 8.67 -0.20 -14.85
C PRO A 96 8.12 0.65 -13.71
N LEU A 97 8.79 1.78 -13.42
CA LEU A 97 8.41 2.72 -12.36
C LEU A 97 8.23 4.11 -12.94
N ARG A 98 7.15 4.78 -12.57
CA ARG A 98 6.91 6.19 -12.92
C ARG A 98 6.72 7.03 -11.66
N GLN A 99 7.14 8.29 -11.73
CA GLN A 99 6.79 9.29 -10.74
C GLN A 99 5.38 9.80 -11.07
N GLU A 100 4.40 9.48 -10.20
CA GLU A 100 2.99 9.85 -10.39
C GLU A 100 2.33 10.18 -9.06
N SER A 101 1.38 11.11 -9.09
CA SER A 101 0.49 11.38 -7.97
C SER A 101 -0.71 10.44 -8.02
N VAL A 102 -1.10 9.86 -6.88
CA VAL A 102 -2.32 9.04 -6.77
C VAL A 102 -3.60 9.83 -7.09
N TYR A 103 -3.54 11.16 -7.05
CA TYR A 103 -4.68 12.04 -7.38
C TYR A 103 -4.83 12.30 -8.88
N GLU A 104 -3.79 12.00 -9.68
CA GLU A 104 -3.74 12.25 -11.11
C GLU A 104 -2.73 11.29 -11.75
N LEU A 105 -3.14 10.05 -11.96
CA LEU A 105 -2.33 9.04 -12.63
C LEU A 105 -2.32 9.30 -14.14
N GLN A 106 -1.12 9.34 -14.73
CA GLN A 106 -0.95 9.55 -16.17
C GLN A 106 -1.23 8.25 -16.94
N ARG A 107 -2.44 7.73 -16.75
CA ARG A 107 -2.93 6.44 -17.26
C ARG A 107 -4.32 6.59 -17.83
N GLU A 108 -4.62 5.76 -18.84
CA GLU A 108 -5.95 5.70 -19.44
C GLU A 108 -6.97 5.03 -18.48
N ASP A 109 -8.27 5.27 -18.73
CA ASP A 109 -9.34 4.56 -18.06
C ASP A 109 -9.23 3.06 -18.36
N ASP A 110 -9.46 2.20 -17.36
CA ASP A 110 -9.40 0.73 -17.50
C ASP A 110 -8.06 0.19 -18.03
N GLU A 111 -6.96 0.95 -17.86
CA GLU A 111 -5.65 0.56 -18.40
C GLU A 111 -5.07 -0.70 -17.76
N PHE A 112 -5.34 -0.93 -16.47
CA PHE A 112 -4.82 -2.06 -15.71
C PHE A 112 -5.94 -3.01 -15.30
N ASP A 113 -5.70 -4.32 -15.43
CA ASP A 113 -6.67 -5.34 -14.98
C ASP A 113 -6.86 -5.30 -13.46
N ALA A 114 -5.80 -4.92 -12.72
CA ALA A 114 -5.86 -4.67 -11.28
C ALA A 114 -4.98 -3.49 -10.85
N VAL A 115 -5.45 -2.74 -9.85
CA VAL A 115 -4.69 -1.66 -9.20
C VAL A 115 -4.56 -1.96 -7.71
N MET A 116 -3.36 -1.79 -7.17
CA MET A 116 -3.05 -2.04 -5.77
C MET A 116 -2.62 -0.75 -5.07
N LEU A 117 -3.22 -0.48 -3.91
CA LEU A 117 -2.89 0.66 -3.03
C LEU A 117 -2.63 0.12 -1.62
N LEU A 118 -1.37 -0.13 -1.29
CA LEU A 118 -0.98 -0.81 -0.07
C LEU A 118 -0.32 0.15 0.94
N GLU A 119 -1.02 0.44 2.06
CA GLU A 119 -0.52 1.32 3.13
C GLU A 119 -0.22 2.74 2.63
N VAL A 120 -1.12 3.30 1.83
CA VAL A 120 -1.02 4.64 1.26
C VAL A 120 -2.19 5.52 1.69
N LEU A 121 -3.41 4.97 1.68
CA LEU A 121 -4.66 5.73 1.83
C LEU A 121 -4.71 6.52 3.15
N GLU A 122 -4.12 5.97 4.23
CA GLU A 122 -4.05 6.61 5.55
C GLU A 122 -3.23 7.91 5.58
N HIS A 123 -2.39 8.13 4.58
CA HIS A 123 -1.54 9.32 4.46
C HIS A 123 -2.14 10.44 3.59
N LEU A 124 -3.24 10.16 2.89
CA LEU A 124 -3.78 11.04 1.86
C LEU A 124 -4.75 12.07 2.43
N GLU A 125 -4.57 13.35 2.07
CA GLU A 125 -5.48 14.43 2.47
C GLU A 125 -6.85 14.27 1.81
N ASP A 126 -6.89 13.93 0.52
CA ASP A 126 -8.11 13.67 -0.25
C ASP A 126 -8.18 12.21 -0.69
N PHE A 127 -8.47 11.31 0.27
CA PHE A 127 -8.59 9.89 -0.02
C PHE A 127 -9.74 9.56 -0.98
N GLU A 128 -10.78 10.42 -1.08
CA GLU A 128 -11.88 10.21 -2.02
C GLU A 128 -11.43 10.45 -3.47
N ALA A 129 -10.62 11.50 -3.71
CA ALA A 129 -10.05 11.74 -5.03
C ALA A 129 -9.12 10.60 -5.44
N ALA A 130 -8.29 10.11 -4.51
CA ALA A 130 -7.43 8.95 -4.76
C ALA A 130 -8.25 7.68 -5.10
N LEU A 131 -9.30 7.39 -4.33
CA LEU A 131 -10.17 6.25 -4.62
C LEU A 131 -10.83 6.36 -5.99
N LYS A 132 -11.33 7.52 -6.38
CA LYS A 132 -11.89 7.74 -7.72
C LYS A 132 -10.86 7.43 -8.80
N GLU A 133 -9.63 7.89 -8.60
CA GLU A 133 -8.56 7.75 -9.58
C GLU A 133 -8.08 6.30 -9.73
N ILE A 134 -7.85 5.57 -8.65
CA ILE A 134 -7.45 4.16 -8.73
C ILE A 134 -8.57 3.27 -9.29
N PHE A 135 -9.86 3.60 -9.02
CA PHE A 135 -10.98 2.88 -9.62
C PHE A 135 -11.19 3.25 -11.09
N ARG A 136 -10.79 4.46 -11.53
CA ARG A 136 -10.80 4.87 -12.93
C ARG A 136 -9.83 4.05 -13.79
N VAL A 137 -8.61 3.86 -13.30
CA VAL A 137 -7.57 3.15 -14.07
C VAL A 137 -7.65 1.63 -13.94
N ALA A 138 -8.44 1.12 -12.98
CA ALA A 138 -8.63 -0.31 -12.75
C ALA A 138 -9.80 -0.85 -13.57
N LYS A 139 -9.53 -1.83 -14.43
CA LYS A 139 -10.54 -2.49 -15.27
C LYS A 139 -11.39 -3.50 -14.51
N HIS A 140 -10.79 -4.30 -13.64
CA HIS A 140 -11.49 -5.41 -12.99
C HIS A 140 -11.38 -5.40 -11.48
N HIS A 141 -10.20 -5.13 -10.92
CA HIS A 141 -9.95 -5.30 -9.51
C HIS A 141 -9.17 -4.14 -8.88
N VAL A 142 -9.52 -3.84 -7.64
CA VAL A 142 -8.75 -2.92 -6.78
C VAL A 142 -8.43 -3.65 -5.48
N VAL A 143 -7.15 -3.58 -5.06
CA VAL A 143 -6.70 -4.11 -3.76
C VAL A 143 -6.24 -2.94 -2.91
N ILE A 144 -6.83 -2.79 -1.72
CA ILE A 144 -6.50 -1.72 -0.78
C ILE A 144 -6.10 -2.33 0.54
N SER A 145 -5.02 -1.85 1.14
CA SER A 145 -4.72 -2.11 2.53
C SER A 145 -4.63 -0.84 3.36
N VAL A 146 -5.06 -0.93 4.60
CA VAL A 146 -4.91 0.14 5.60
C VAL A 146 -4.67 -0.45 7.00
N PRO A 147 -4.01 0.31 7.91
CA PRO A 147 -3.95 -0.03 9.32
C PRO A 147 -5.36 -0.11 9.92
N ARG A 148 -5.63 -1.18 10.67
CA ARG A 148 -6.93 -1.41 11.30
C ARG A 148 -7.01 -0.77 12.68
N GLU A 149 -7.82 0.25 12.80
CA GLU A 149 -8.08 0.92 14.07
C GLU A 149 -9.25 0.31 14.88
N PRO A 150 -9.18 0.31 16.19
CA PRO A 150 -8.14 0.91 17.06
C PRO A 150 -6.93 -0.01 17.34
N ILE A 151 -6.84 -1.16 16.71
CA ILE A 151 -5.83 -2.20 17.02
C ILE A 151 -4.42 -1.66 16.73
N TRP A 152 -4.22 -0.95 15.62
CA TRP A 152 -2.93 -0.37 15.24
C TRP A 152 -2.38 0.54 16.34
N ARG A 153 -3.17 1.52 16.77
CA ARG A 153 -2.78 2.47 17.83
C ARG A 153 -2.55 1.79 19.16
N THR A 154 -3.41 0.83 19.52
CA THR A 154 -3.27 0.05 20.76
C THR A 154 -1.95 -0.74 20.78
N LEU A 155 -1.58 -1.39 19.69
CA LEU A 155 -0.31 -2.12 19.58
C LEU A 155 0.90 -1.19 19.62
N ASN A 156 0.83 -0.02 18.97
CA ASN A 156 1.88 0.99 19.03
C ASN A 156 2.06 1.51 20.47
N PHE A 157 0.96 1.83 21.14
CA PHE A 157 0.98 2.29 22.52
C PHE A 157 1.55 1.24 23.47
N ALA A 158 1.10 -0.02 23.34
CA ALA A 158 1.56 -1.12 24.17
C ALA A 158 3.06 -1.42 24.05
N ARG A 159 3.68 -1.18 22.87
CA ARG A 159 5.12 -1.32 22.66
C ARG A 159 5.94 -0.04 22.91
N GLY A 160 5.32 0.97 23.54
CA GLY A 160 5.99 2.22 23.92
C GLY A 160 6.28 3.17 22.77
N LYS A 161 5.60 3.01 21.60
CA LYS A 161 5.76 3.90 20.46
C LYS A 161 4.64 4.94 20.39
N TYR A 162 5.02 6.17 20.03
CA TYR A 162 4.09 7.27 19.75
C TYR A 162 3.13 7.60 20.92
N TRP A 163 3.65 7.58 22.13
CA TRP A 163 2.83 7.84 23.34
C TRP A 163 2.24 9.24 23.36
N SER A 164 2.97 10.24 22.87
CA SER A 164 2.50 11.64 22.73
C SER A 164 1.24 11.73 21.87
N ASP A 165 1.10 10.82 20.89
CA ASP A 165 0.03 10.82 19.90
C ASP A 165 -0.92 9.62 20.07
N TRP A 166 -1.01 9.11 21.30
CA TRP A 166 -1.87 7.98 21.66
C TRP A 166 -1.69 6.76 20.74
N GLY A 167 -0.44 6.47 20.39
CA GLY A 167 -0.06 5.36 19.52
C GLY A 167 -0.29 5.62 18.02
N ASN A 168 -0.69 6.84 17.62
CA ASN A 168 -0.80 7.19 16.21
C ASN A 168 0.58 7.26 15.55
N THR A 169 0.71 6.65 14.38
CA THR A 169 1.94 6.75 13.59
C THR A 169 2.03 8.14 12.97
N PRO A 170 3.18 8.83 13.03
CA PRO A 170 3.35 10.09 12.30
C PRO A 170 2.99 9.94 10.83
N GLY A 171 2.24 10.90 10.29
CA GLY A 171 1.75 10.87 8.91
C GLY A 171 0.44 10.11 8.69
N HIS A 172 -0.06 9.31 9.65
CA HIS A 172 -1.40 8.74 9.54
C HIS A 172 -2.44 9.80 9.92
N ILE A 173 -3.05 10.40 8.92
CA ILE A 173 -4.08 11.43 9.09
C ILE A 173 -5.49 10.83 9.03
N ASN A 174 -5.64 9.68 8.37
CA ASN A 174 -6.90 8.95 8.29
C ASN A 174 -6.85 7.64 9.08
N HIS A 175 -8.00 7.26 9.65
CA HIS A 175 -8.11 6.12 10.55
C HIS A 175 -9.41 5.36 10.30
N TRP A 176 -9.32 4.09 9.95
CA TRP A 176 -10.49 3.27 9.70
C TRP A 176 -10.52 2.00 10.53
N SER A 177 -11.71 1.65 10.99
CA SER A 177 -12.02 0.27 11.37
C SER A 177 -12.16 -0.59 10.09
N SER A 178 -12.05 -1.91 10.24
CA SER A 178 -12.28 -2.81 9.10
C SER A 178 -13.65 -2.58 8.44
N ARG A 179 -14.69 -2.35 9.25
CA ARG A 179 -16.02 -2.05 8.74
C ARG A 179 -16.06 -0.72 7.99
N GLY A 180 -15.48 0.35 8.57
CA GLY A 180 -15.51 1.69 7.97
C GLY A 180 -14.83 1.74 6.60
N ILE A 181 -13.64 1.12 6.46
CA ILE A 181 -12.97 1.09 5.17
C ILE A 181 -13.71 0.20 4.16
N THR A 182 -14.33 -0.91 4.61
CA THR A 182 -15.15 -1.76 3.75
C THR A 182 -16.36 -1.00 3.20
N GLU A 183 -17.06 -0.25 4.04
CA GLU A 183 -18.20 0.59 3.64
C GLU A 183 -17.77 1.72 2.70
N LEU A 184 -16.61 2.33 2.93
CA LEU A 184 -16.05 3.38 2.06
C LEU A 184 -15.72 2.82 0.67
N VAL A 185 -14.94 1.75 0.58
CA VAL A 185 -14.55 1.12 -0.69
C VAL A 185 -15.78 0.62 -1.44
N GLY A 186 -16.80 0.13 -0.72
CA GLY A 186 -18.07 -0.32 -1.28
C GLY A 186 -18.88 0.76 -2.02
N GLN A 187 -18.52 2.05 -1.88
CA GLN A 187 -19.13 3.15 -2.64
C GLN A 187 -18.56 3.27 -4.05
N TYR A 188 -17.37 2.72 -4.29
CA TYR A 188 -16.65 2.81 -5.58
C TYR A 188 -16.73 1.51 -6.39
N GLY A 189 -16.87 0.37 -5.71
CA GLY A 189 -16.95 -0.93 -6.37
C GLY A 189 -17.52 -2.01 -5.45
N LYS A 190 -17.71 -3.20 -5.98
CA LYS A 190 -18.24 -4.34 -5.22
C LYS A 190 -17.11 -4.98 -4.40
N VAL A 191 -17.17 -4.87 -3.07
CA VAL A 191 -16.25 -5.60 -2.19
C VAL A 191 -16.51 -7.11 -2.31
N VAL A 192 -15.50 -7.87 -2.70
CA VAL A 192 -15.57 -9.33 -2.90
C VAL A 192 -14.81 -10.12 -1.84
N ASN A 193 -13.80 -9.53 -1.23
CA ASN A 193 -13.08 -10.17 -0.13
C ASN A 193 -12.58 -9.11 0.86
N VAL A 194 -12.63 -9.44 2.15
CA VAL A 194 -12.02 -8.65 3.23
C VAL A 194 -11.23 -9.60 4.10
N SER A 195 -9.93 -9.41 4.18
CA SER A 195 -9.07 -10.12 5.12
C SER A 195 -8.52 -9.18 6.19
N ASN A 196 -8.33 -9.71 7.39
CA ASN A 196 -7.94 -8.91 8.54
C ASN A 196 -6.66 -9.47 9.21
N PRO A 197 -5.52 -9.57 8.47
CA PRO A 197 -4.25 -9.92 9.11
C PRO A 197 -3.89 -8.87 10.14
N LEU A 198 -3.44 -9.29 11.32
CA LEU A 198 -3.12 -8.35 12.40
C LEU A 198 -1.88 -7.51 12.05
N PRO A 199 -1.91 -6.19 12.16
CA PRO A 199 -3.00 -5.29 12.54
C PRO A 199 -3.65 -4.55 11.35
N TRP A 200 -3.76 -5.15 10.19
CA TRP A 200 -4.27 -4.52 8.96
C TRP A 200 -5.65 -5.00 8.55
N THR A 201 -6.26 -4.26 7.64
CA THR A 201 -7.39 -4.69 6.83
C THR A 201 -6.97 -4.64 5.37
N ILE A 202 -7.22 -5.72 4.63
CA ILE A 202 -6.97 -5.81 3.18
C ILE A 202 -8.30 -6.10 2.50
N ILE A 203 -8.61 -5.32 1.48
CA ILE A 203 -9.85 -5.39 0.72
C ILE A 203 -9.53 -5.70 -0.73
N LEU A 204 -10.23 -6.67 -1.29
CA LEU A 204 -10.34 -6.88 -2.73
C LEU A 204 -11.74 -6.41 -3.17
N ALA A 205 -11.79 -5.46 -4.09
CA ALA A 205 -13.01 -4.99 -4.72
C ALA A 205 -12.97 -5.24 -6.23
N GLN A 206 -14.15 -5.46 -6.82
CA GLN A 206 -14.36 -5.42 -8.26
C GLN A 206 -14.88 -4.04 -8.66
N THR A 207 -14.43 -3.54 -9.80
CA THR A 207 -14.97 -2.32 -10.41
C THR A 207 -16.42 -2.53 -10.82
N ASN A 208 -17.19 -1.45 -10.84
CA ASN A 208 -18.54 -1.46 -11.40
C ASN A 208 -18.40 -1.33 -12.93
N VAL A 209 -18.41 -2.42 -13.65
CA VAL A 209 -18.49 -2.44 -15.12
C VAL A 209 -19.91 -2.25 -15.56
#